data_ca8464d8eb01cc13201873137e31b1e5
#
_entry.id   ca8464d8eb01cc13201873137e31b1e5
#
_cell.length_a   1.000
_cell.length_b   1.000
_cell.length_c   1.000
_cell.angle_alpha   90.00
_cell.angle_beta   90.00
_cell.angle_gamma   90.00
#
_symmetry.space_group_name_H-M   'P 1'
#
loop_
_entity.id
_entity.type
_entity.pdbx_description
1 polymer ?
#
loop_
_entity_poly.entity_id
_entity_poly.type
_entity_poly.pdbx_seq_one_letter_code
_entity_poly.pdbx_strand_id
1 'polypeptide(L)'
;TMCLSEPQAGSSLSDVATRAVPDGAGFEADPLGPRYRLTGNKMWISGGDHELTENIVHLVLAKIPGPDGKLVPGTRGISLFIVPKKLVDARCQLTGERNDVALAGLNHKCGWRGTTNTLLNFGEGKYPVRGASGAVGYLVGQPGKGLACMFHMMNEARIGVGLAATMLGMAGYQASLDYAKNRPQGRPMGPAGKDAAQPQIRIIEHADVKRMLLAQKAYCEGALALELYCARLVDEQHTGDAAAADDARLLLEVLTPIAKSWPSEDRKS
;
A
#
# COMPACT_ATOMS: atom_id res chain seq x y z
N THR A 1 -10.27 -2.74 0.89
CA THR A 1 -8.96 -3.13 0.35
C THR A 1 -8.68 -2.43 -0.97
N MET A 2 -7.41 -2.30 -1.36
CA MET A 2 -6.98 -1.69 -2.63
C MET A 2 -6.55 -2.79 -3.60
N CYS A 3 -7.29 -2.95 -4.71
CA CYS A 3 -7.07 -4.01 -5.70
C CYS A 3 -6.53 -3.41 -7.01
N LEU A 4 -5.20 -3.16 -7.03
CA LEU A 4 -4.50 -2.59 -8.17
C LEU A 4 -3.81 -3.68 -9.01
N SER A 5 -2.88 -4.41 -8.36
CA SER A 5 -1.98 -5.36 -9.02
C SER A 5 -2.72 -6.58 -9.57
N GLU A 6 -2.23 -7.07 -10.69
CA GLU A 6 -2.63 -8.32 -11.34
C GLU A 6 -1.40 -9.21 -11.51
N PRO A 7 -1.52 -10.50 -11.81
CA PRO A 7 -0.37 -11.38 -12.00
C PRO A 7 0.67 -10.86 -13.00
N GLN A 8 0.22 -10.13 -14.04
CA GLN A 8 1.05 -9.55 -15.09
C GLN A 8 1.28 -8.04 -14.95
N ALA A 9 0.59 -7.37 -14.02
CA ALA A 9 0.61 -5.90 -13.88
C ALA A 9 0.85 -5.49 -12.42
N GLY A 10 2.10 -5.17 -12.10
CA GLY A 10 2.50 -4.58 -10.81
C GLY A 10 2.66 -3.07 -10.92
N SER A 11 3.92 -2.59 -11.03
CA SER A 11 4.21 -1.16 -11.21
C SER A 11 3.70 -0.62 -12.56
N SER A 12 3.66 -1.46 -13.61
CA SER A 12 3.10 -1.11 -14.92
C SER A 12 1.58 -1.24 -14.94
N LEU A 13 0.88 -0.35 -14.28
CA LEU A 13 -0.60 -0.36 -14.22
C LEU A 13 -1.27 -0.15 -15.59
N SER A 14 -0.52 0.34 -16.60
CA SER A 14 -1.01 0.40 -17.99
C SER A 14 -1.51 -0.95 -18.51
N ASP A 15 -1.00 -2.05 -17.96
CA ASP A 15 -1.27 -3.42 -18.41
C ASP A 15 -2.41 -4.11 -17.62
N VAL A 16 -3.12 -3.36 -16.79
CA VAL A 16 -4.34 -3.85 -16.12
C VAL A 16 -5.34 -4.36 -17.15
N ALA A 17 -5.75 -5.62 -17.00
CA ALA A 17 -6.64 -6.34 -17.90
C ALA A 17 -8.04 -6.62 -17.32
N THR A 18 -8.24 -6.39 -16.00
CA THR A 18 -9.57 -6.50 -15.38
C THR A 18 -10.56 -5.62 -16.14
N ARG A 19 -11.69 -6.25 -16.58
CA ARG A 19 -12.76 -5.60 -17.34
C ARG A 19 -13.91 -5.20 -16.44
N ALA A 20 -14.55 -4.09 -16.77
CA ALA A 20 -15.82 -3.69 -16.20
C ALA A 20 -16.80 -3.40 -17.35
N VAL A 21 -17.90 -4.13 -17.41
CA VAL A 21 -18.94 -3.92 -18.42
C VAL A 21 -20.23 -3.43 -17.75
N PRO A 22 -21.02 -2.54 -18.39
CA PRO A 22 -22.30 -2.12 -17.85
C PRO A 22 -23.22 -3.27 -17.46
N ASP A 23 -23.84 -3.23 -16.29
CA ASP A 23 -24.75 -4.27 -15.79
C ASP A 23 -26.20 -4.00 -16.24
N GLY A 24 -26.46 -4.21 -17.53
CA GLY A 24 -27.78 -4.02 -18.14
C GLY A 24 -28.12 -2.57 -18.52
N ALA A 25 -29.29 -2.37 -19.12
CA ALA A 25 -29.70 -1.08 -19.70
C ALA A 25 -29.90 0.04 -18.67
N GLY A 26 -30.15 -0.28 -17.41
CA GLY A 26 -30.37 0.69 -16.33
C GLY A 26 -29.16 0.92 -15.42
N PHE A 27 -27.97 0.57 -15.86
CA PHE A 27 -26.76 0.56 -15.01
C PHE A 27 -26.40 1.94 -14.42
N GLU A 28 -26.69 3.04 -15.11
CA GLU A 28 -26.41 4.42 -14.66
C GLU A 28 -27.36 4.91 -13.56
N ALA A 29 -28.57 4.34 -13.49
CA ALA A 29 -29.62 4.78 -12.57
C ALA A 29 -29.63 4.02 -11.23
N ASP A 30 -28.62 3.20 -10.98
CA ASP A 30 -28.51 2.49 -9.70
C ASP A 30 -28.26 3.49 -8.55
N PRO A 31 -28.98 3.41 -7.42
CA PRO A 31 -28.86 4.37 -6.32
C PRO A 31 -27.50 4.39 -5.65
N LEU A 32 -26.66 3.35 -5.82
CA LEU A 32 -25.29 3.29 -5.30
C LEU A 32 -24.27 3.84 -6.31
N GLY A 33 -24.69 4.26 -7.49
CA GLY A 33 -23.86 4.75 -8.57
C GLY A 33 -23.86 3.83 -9.79
N PRO A 34 -23.27 4.24 -10.94
CA PRO A 34 -23.27 3.45 -12.15
C PRO A 34 -22.73 2.03 -11.91
N ARG A 35 -23.57 1.02 -12.19
CA ARG A 35 -23.34 -0.38 -11.85
C ARG A 35 -22.71 -1.14 -13.00
N TYR A 36 -21.61 -1.84 -12.71
CA TYR A 36 -20.84 -2.64 -13.65
C TYR A 36 -20.67 -4.08 -13.16
N ARG A 37 -20.38 -4.98 -14.08
CA ARG A 37 -19.88 -6.32 -13.79
C ARG A 37 -18.40 -6.39 -14.13
N LEU A 38 -17.59 -6.73 -13.11
CA LEU A 38 -16.15 -6.86 -13.22
C LEU A 38 -15.74 -8.32 -13.41
N THR A 39 -14.74 -8.52 -14.27
CA THR A 39 -14.11 -9.84 -14.49
C THR A 39 -12.59 -9.66 -14.56
N GLY A 40 -11.86 -10.40 -13.74
CA GLY A 40 -10.39 -10.40 -13.70
C GLY A 40 -9.83 -10.90 -12.39
N ASN A 41 -8.50 -10.91 -12.29
CA ASN A 41 -7.77 -11.44 -11.14
C ASN A 41 -6.93 -10.33 -10.52
N LYS A 42 -6.96 -10.24 -9.20
CA LYS A 42 -6.16 -9.27 -8.44
C LYS A 42 -5.24 -10.00 -7.47
N MET A 43 -3.96 -9.65 -7.49
CA MET A 43 -2.91 -10.30 -6.71
C MET A 43 -2.24 -9.35 -5.71
N TRP A 44 -1.70 -9.91 -4.63
CA TRP A 44 -1.04 -9.17 -3.56
C TRP A 44 -1.99 -8.25 -2.78
N ILE A 45 -3.22 -8.71 -2.57
CA ILE A 45 -4.24 -7.91 -1.88
C ILE A 45 -4.20 -8.20 -0.39
N SER A 46 -3.76 -7.21 0.39
CA SER A 46 -3.74 -7.29 1.85
C SER A 46 -5.16 -7.21 2.42
N GLY A 47 -5.50 -8.16 3.31
CA GLY A 47 -6.83 -8.23 3.94
C GLY A 47 -7.97 -8.45 2.94
N GLY A 48 -7.71 -9.09 1.80
CA GLY A 48 -8.69 -9.27 0.74
C GLY A 48 -9.81 -10.26 1.09
N ASP A 49 -9.58 -11.16 2.03
CA ASP A 49 -10.61 -12.05 2.57
C ASP A 49 -10.35 -12.34 4.06
N HIS A 50 -11.35 -12.17 4.89
CA HIS A 50 -11.37 -12.45 6.32
C HIS A 50 -12.82 -12.34 6.85
N GLU A 51 -13.00 -12.65 8.14
CA GLU A 51 -14.30 -12.54 8.83
C GLU A 51 -14.24 -11.64 10.07
N LEU A 52 -13.28 -10.69 10.09
CA LEU A 52 -13.14 -9.73 11.19
C LEU A 52 -14.17 -8.61 11.15
N THR A 53 -14.80 -8.39 9.99
CA THR A 53 -15.82 -7.36 9.75
C THR A 53 -17.03 -7.97 9.05
N GLU A 54 -18.18 -7.33 9.15
CA GLU A 54 -19.42 -7.80 8.51
C GLU A 54 -19.31 -7.87 6.98
N ASN A 55 -18.55 -6.95 6.38
CA ASN A 55 -18.30 -6.91 4.94
C ASN A 55 -16.87 -6.45 4.64
N ILE A 56 -16.40 -6.71 3.43
CA ILE A 56 -15.15 -6.17 2.87
C ILE A 56 -15.50 -5.38 1.63
N VAL A 57 -15.06 -4.14 1.56
CA VAL A 57 -15.20 -3.28 0.39
C VAL A 57 -13.86 -3.22 -0.35
N HIS A 58 -13.88 -3.64 -1.62
CA HIS A 58 -12.73 -3.61 -2.50
C HIS A 58 -12.77 -2.37 -3.39
N LEU A 59 -11.71 -1.58 -3.42
CA LEU A 59 -11.46 -0.53 -4.41
C LEU A 59 -10.67 -1.13 -5.55
N VAL A 60 -11.33 -1.36 -6.68
CA VAL A 60 -10.80 -2.16 -7.79
C VAL A 60 -10.50 -1.28 -8.99
N LEU A 61 -9.26 -1.31 -9.48
CA LEU A 61 -8.90 -0.72 -10.78
C LEU A 61 -9.27 -1.69 -11.90
N ALA A 62 -10.07 -1.21 -12.83
CA ALA A 62 -10.50 -1.97 -14.00
C ALA A 62 -10.63 -1.04 -15.22
N LYS A 63 -10.69 -1.62 -16.42
CA LYS A 63 -10.91 -0.88 -17.66
C LYS A 63 -12.30 -1.15 -18.21
N ILE A 64 -12.96 -0.09 -18.65
CA ILE A 64 -14.21 -0.17 -19.39
C ILE A 64 -13.86 -0.34 -20.87
N PRO A 65 -14.35 -1.39 -21.56
CA PRO A 65 -14.13 -1.56 -22.99
C PRO A 65 -14.70 -0.41 -23.81
N GLY A 66 -14.01 -0.03 -24.87
CA GLY A 66 -14.53 0.90 -25.86
C GLY A 66 -15.67 0.31 -26.71
N PRO A 67 -16.25 1.09 -27.63
CA PRO A 67 -17.33 0.63 -28.53
C PRO A 67 -16.93 -0.56 -29.40
N ASP A 68 -15.63 -0.74 -29.66
CA ASP A 68 -15.06 -1.89 -30.40
C ASP A 68 -14.85 -3.13 -29.51
N GLY A 69 -15.27 -3.08 -28.25
CA GLY A 69 -15.12 -4.15 -27.26
C GLY A 69 -13.69 -4.33 -26.73
N LYS A 70 -12.73 -3.50 -27.17
CA LYS A 70 -11.34 -3.58 -26.70
C LYS A 70 -11.09 -2.69 -25.48
N LEU A 71 -10.15 -3.10 -24.64
CA LEU A 71 -9.71 -2.28 -23.51
C LEU A 71 -8.89 -1.09 -24.00
N VAL A 72 -9.18 0.09 -23.45
CA VAL A 72 -8.41 1.31 -23.74
C VAL A 72 -6.98 1.12 -23.24
N PRO A 73 -5.96 1.26 -24.10
CA PRO A 73 -4.57 1.06 -23.71
C PRO A 73 -4.08 2.15 -22.75
N GLY A 74 -3.03 1.81 -21.99
CA GLY A 74 -2.40 2.74 -21.06
C GLY A 74 -3.23 3.04 -19.81
N THR A 75 -2.77 3.99 -19.04
CA THR A 75 -3.37 4.36 -17.75
C THR A 75 -4.66 5.17 -17.88
N ARG A 76 -4.87 5.83 -19.03
CA ARG A 76 -6.10 6.63 -19.31
C ARG A 76 -7.36 5.79 -19.39
N GLY A 77 -7.25 4.47 -19.63
CA GLY A 77 -8.39 3.56 -19.64
C GLY A 77 -8.80 3.08 -18.24
N ILE A 78 -8.03 3.37 -17.22
CA ILE A 78 -8.24 2.84 -15.87
C ILE A 78 -9.32 3.63 -15.13
N SER A 79 -10.35 2.92 -14.71
CA SER A 79 -11.44 3.42 -13.86
C SER A 79 -11.38 2.78 -12.49
N LEU A 80 -11.98 3.40 -11.48
CA LEU A 80 -12.06 2.88 -10.11
C LEU A 80 -13.48 2.42 -9.81
N PHE A 81 -13.60 1.27 -9.16
CA PHE A 81 -14.88 0.70 -8.76
C PHE A 81 -14.89 0.33 -7.28
N ILE A 82 -16.00 0.59 -6.61
CA ILE A 82 -16.33 0.04 -5.30
C ILE A 82 -16.99 -1.32 -5.53
N VAL A 83 -16.37 -2.40 -5.02
CA VAL A 83 -16.87 -3.77 -5.16
C VAL A 83 -17.02 -4.38 -3.77
N PRO A 84 -18.22 -4.48 -3.21
CA PRO A 84 -18.43 -5.11 -1.92
C PRO A 84 -18.34 -6.64 -2.02
N LYS A 85 -17.78 -7.31 -1.02
CA LYS A 85 -17.74 -8.79 -0.92
C LYS A 85 -19.15 -9.37 -0.74
N LYS A 86 -19.99 -8.69 0.04
CA LYS A 86 -21.43 -8.99 0.20
C LYS A 86 -22.22 -7.79 -0.30
N LEU A 87 -23.26 -8.05 -1.07
CA LEU A 87 -24.07 -6.97 -1.66
C LEU A 87 -24.81 -6.15 -0.60
N VAL A 88 -25.01 -4.89 -0.90
CA VAL A 88 -25.75 -3.96 -0.06
C VAL A 88 -26.92 -3.35 -0.85
N ASP A 89 -27.95 -2.92 -0.13
CA ASP A 89 -29.08 -2.17 -0.70
C ASP A 89 -28.77 -0.66 -0.80
N ALA A 90 -29.74 0.12 -1.26
CA ALA A 90 -29.64 1.58 -1.39
C ALA A 90 -29.39 2.32 -0.06
N ARG A 91 -29.58 1.68 1.09
CA ARG A 91 -29.28 2.19 2.42
C ARG A 91 -27.97 1.67 2.98
N CYS A 92 -27.14 1.03 2.13
CA CYS A 92 -25.89 0.36 2.49
C CYS A 92 -26.06 -0.78 3.53
N GLN A 93 -27.28 -1.37 3.63
CA GLN A 93 -27.52 -2.53 4.48
C GLN A 93 -27.25 -3.81 3.72
N LEU A 94 -26.69 -4.82 4.42
CA LEU A 94 -26.42 -6.13 3.82
C LEU A 94 -27.68 -6.80 3.31
N THR A 95 -27.68 -7.23 2.04
CA THR A 95 -28.81 -7.97 1.44
C THR A 95 -28.81 -9.47 1.79
N GLY A 96 -27.71 -9.98 2.35
CA GLY A 96 -27.48 -11.41 2.55
C GLY A 96 -26.90 -12.12 1.31
N GLU A 97 -26.88 -11.47 0.14
CA GLU A 97 -26.32 -12.04 -1.08
C GLU A 97 -24.80 -11.79 -1.16
N ARG A 98 -24.04 -12.84 -1.49
CA ARG A 98 -22.61 -12.75 -1.73
C ARG A 98 -22.34 -12.28 -3.16
N ASN A 99 -21.40 -11.35 -3.30
CA ASN A 99 -20.93 -10.91 -4.61
C ASN A 99 -19.95 -11.95 -5.21
N ASP A 100 -19.80 -11.92 -6.52
CA ASP A 100 -18.91 -12.84 -7.26
C ASP A 100 -17.44 -12.44 -7.13
N VAL A 101 -16.97 -12.45 -5.87
CA VAL A 101 -15.58 -12.22 -5.46
C VAL A 101 -15.11 -13.46 -4.70
N ALA A 102 -14.12 -14.16 -5.23
CA ALA A 102 -13.62 -15.41 -4.68
C ALA A 102 -12.16 -15.31 -4.25
N LEU A 103 -11.86 -15.83 -3.05
CA LEU A 103 -10.49 -16.10 -2.65
C LEU A 103 -9.96 -17.27 -3.49
N ALA A 104 -8.91 -17.01 -4.27
CA ALA A 104 -8.25 -18.01 -5.11
C ALA A 104 -6.98 -18.57 -4.46
N GLY A 105 -6.34 -17.79 -3.56
CA GLY A 105 -5.15 -18.26 -2.86
C GLY A 105 -4.60 -17.24 -1.87
N LEU A 106 -3.66 -17.72 -1.06
CA LEU A 106 -2.91 -16.89 -0.09
C LEU A 106 -1.45 -16.81 -0.53
N ASN A 107 -0.89 -15.61 -0.53
CA ASN A 107 0.51 -15.39 -0.83
C ASN A 107 1.35 -15.51 0.44
N HIS A 108 2.48 -16.21 0.36
CA HIS A 108 3.45 -16.27 1.44
C HIS A 108 4.18 -14.94 1.60
N LYS A 109 4.40 -14.48 2.86
CA LYS A 109 5.14 -13.26 3.19
C LYS A 109 6.27 -13.54 4.16
N CYS A 110 7.37 -12.79 4.03
CA CYS A 110 8.50 -12.83 4.96
C CYS A 110 8.13 -12.24 6.32
N GLY A 111 7.31 -11.18 6.33
CA GLY A 111 6.83 -10.50 7.55
C GLY A 111 5.36 -10.14 7.47
N TRP A 112 4.82 -9.55 8.53
CA TRP A 112 3.41 -9.12 8.65
C TRP A 112 2.42 -10.26 8.33
N ARG A 113 2.75 -11.46 8.77
CA ARG A 113 2.01 -12.69 8.42
C ARG A 113 0.61 -12.75 9.04
N GLY A 114 0.35 -11.96 10.08
CA GLY A 114 -0.99 -11.83 10.66
C GLY A 114 -2.01 -11.15 9.75
N THR A 115 -1.56 -10.33 8.79
CA THR A 115 -2.41 -9.80 7.73
C THR A 115 -2.38 -10.75 6.55
N THR A 116 -3.52 -11.32 6.17
CA THR A 116 -3.63 -12.17 4.97
C THR A 116 -3.25 -11.38 3.72
N ASN A 117 -2.54 -12.03 2.81
CA ASN A 117 -2.25 -11.47 1.49
C ASN A 117 -2.81 -12.41 0.44
N THR A 118 -3.73 -11.93 -0.38
CA THR A 118 -4.64 -12.75 -1.15
C THR A 118 -4.49 -12.57 -2.65
N LEU A 119 -4.81 -13.64 -3.39
CA LEU A 119 -5.21 -13.63 -4.79
C LEU A 119 -6.74 -13.66 -4.82
N LEU A 120 -7.37 -12.69 -5.46
CA LEU A 120 -8.82 -12.59 -5.59
C LEU A 120 -9.24 -12.72 -7.06
N ASN A 121 -10.22 -13.57 -7.29
CA ASN A 121 -10.89 -13.70 -8.59
C ASN A 121 -12.22 -12.95 -8.53
N PHE A 122 -12.40 -12.05 -9.47
CA PHE A 122 -13.63 -11.26 -9.65
C PHE A 122 -14.39 -11.80 -10.86
N GLY A 123 -15.65 -12.16 -10.65
CA GLY A 123 -16.58 -12.41 -11.75
C GLY A 123 -16.43 -13.75 -12.48
N GLU A 124 -15.82 -14.77 -11.89
CA GLU A 124 -15.66 -16.10 -12.47
C GLU A 124 -16.91 -17.01 -12.33
N GLY A 125 -17.97 -16.50 -11.71
CA GLY A 125 -19.22 -17.26 -11.54
C GLY A 125 -19.21 -18.22 -10.36
N LYS A 126 -18.26 -18.11 -9.42
CA LYS A 126 -18.27 -18.91 -8.20
C LYS A 126 -19.45 -18.55 -7.29
N TYR A 127 -19.84 -17.28 -7.30
CA TYR A 127 -20.98 -16.73 -6.58
C TYR A 127 -21.85 -15.88 -7.52
N PRO A 128 -22.62 -16.52 -8.44
CA PRO A 128 -23.38 -15.77 -9.44
C PRO A 128 -24.36 -14.82 -8.78
N VAL A 129 -24.35 -13.56 -9.20
CA VAL A 129 -25.27 -12.52 -8.71
C VAL A 129 -26.47 -12.44 -9.64
N ARG A 130 -27.66 -12.67 -9.09
CA ARG A 130 -28.91 -12.72 -9.89
C ARG A 130 -28.82 -13.70 -11.07
N GLY A 131 -28.16 -14.84 -10.86
CA GLY A 131 -28.00 -15.88 -11.88
C GLY A 131 -26.96 -15.61 -12.96
N ALA A 132 -26.19 -14.52 -12.88
CA ALA A 132 -25.15 -14.19 -13.84
C ALA A 132 -23.77 -14.07 -13.17
N SER A 133 -22.71 -14.45 -13.90
CA SER A 133 -21.33 -14.23 -13.51
C SER A 133 -20.95 -12.74 -13.62
N GLY A 134 -19.87 -12.35 -12.96
CA GLY A 134 -19.41 -10.96 -12.91
C GLY A 134 -19.60 -10.32 -11.53
N ALA A 135 -18.52 -9.86 -10.94
CA ALA A 135 -18.58 -9.15 -9.66
C ALA A 135 -19.26 -7.80 -9.83
N VAL A 136 -20.32 -7.55 -9.08
CA VAL A 136 -21.04 -6.26 -9.13
C VAL A 136 -20.18 -5.19 -8.46
N GLY A 137 -19.96 -4.11 -9.17
CA GLY A 137 -19.21 -2.94 -8.69
C GLY A 137 -19.78 -1.64 -9.19
N TYR A 138 -19.49 -0.56 -8.47
CA TYR A 138 -20.02 0.77 -8.72
C TYR A 138 -18.90 1.71 -9.10
N LEU A 139 -19.05 2.44 -10.21
CA LEU A 139 -18.04 3.37 -10.72
C LEU A 139 -17.86 4.55 -9.75
N VAL A 140 -16.60 4.87 -9.45
CA VAL A 140 -16.21 6.05 -8.67
C VAL A 140 -15.71 7.14 -9.62
N GLY A 141 -16.37 8.29 -9.58
CA GLY A 141 -16.01 9.43 -10.42
C GLY A 141 -16.29 9.18 -11.91
N GLN A 142 -15.38 9.62 -12.78
CA GLN A 142 -15.52 9.53 -14.23
C GLN A 142 -14.74 8.33 -14.80
N PRO A 143 -15.21 7.71 -15.89
CA PRO A 143 -14.45 6.72 -16.63
C PRO A 143 -13.04 7.22 -17.00
N GLY A 144 -12.04 6.37 -16.83
CA GLY A 144 -10.65 6.70 -17.13
C GLY A 144 -9.93 7.61 -16.12
N LYS A 145 -10.59 7.98 -15.02
CA LYS A 145 -10.01 8.80 -13.94
C LYS A 145 -9.68 8.00 -12.67
N GLY A 146 -9.70 6.67 -12.75
CA GLY A 146 -9.57 5.80 -11.59
C GLY A 146 -8.25 5.95 -10.84
N LEU A 147 -7.14 6.23 -11.52
CA LEU A 147 -5.85 6.46 -10.85
C LEU A 147 -5.87 7.72 -9.99
N ALA A 148 -6.43 8.83 -10.49
CA ALA A 148 -6.51 10.07 -9.72
C ALA A 148 -7.33 9.85 -8.43
N CYS A 149 -8.48 9.16 -8.54
CA CYS A 149 -9.30 8.81 -7.37
C CYS A 149 -8.55 7.89 -6.39
N MET A 150 -7.80 6.91 -6.88
CA MET A 150 -7.03 6.00 -6.05
C MET A 150 -5.87 6.71 -5.33
N PHE A 151 -5.16 7.59 -6.01
CA PHE A 151 -4.02 8.32 -5.44
C PHE A 151 -4.44 9.35 -4.39
N HIS A 152 -5.67 9.85 -4.44
CA HIS A 152 -6.21 10.69 -3.37
C HIS A 152 -6.10 10.00 -1.99
N MET A 153 -6.38 8.71 -1.94
CA MET A 153 -6.24 7.91 -0.71
C MET A 153 -4.82 7.39 -0.49
N MET A 154 -4.11 7.05 -1.58
CA MET A 154 -2.80 6.39 -1.47
C MET A 154 -1.67 7.31 -0.97
N ASN A 155 -1.75 8.62 -1.15
CA ASN A 155 -0.66 9.52 -0.78
C ASN A 155 -0.39 9.47 0.72
N GLU A 156 -1.42 9.50 1.56
CA GLU A 156 -1.28 9.35 3.01
C GLU A 156 -0.78 7.95 3.40
N ALA A 157 -1.31 6.90 2.76
CA ALA A 157 -0.86 5.54 2.99
C ALA A 157 0.63 5.33 2.65
N ARG A 158 1.16 6.05 1.65
CA ARG A 158 2.59 6.00 1.28
C ARG A 158 3.48 6.56 2.38
N ILE A 159 3.09 7.66 3.03
CA ILE A 159 3.78 8.22 4.20
C ILE A 159 3.75 7.19 5.34
N GLY A 160 2.60 6.62 5.65
CA GLY A 160 2.47 5.58 6.67
C GLY A 160 3.34 4.33 6.42
N VAL A 161 3.54 3.94 5.16
CA VAL A 161 4.46 2.83 4.79
C VAL A 161 5.92 3.22 5.05
N GLY A 162 6.32 4.45 4.72
CA GLY A 162 7.65 4.98 5.04
C GLY A 162 7.90 5.01 6.55
N LEU A 163 6.93 5.50 7.32
CA LEU A 163 7.01 5.52 8.79
C LEU A 163 7.16 4.10 9.37
N ALA A 164 6.42 3.11 8.86
CA ALA A 164 6.55 1.73 9.30
C ALA A 164 7.96 1.18 9.06
N ALA A 165 8.58 1.48 7.91
CA ALA A 165 9.96 1.12 7.61
C ALA A 165 10.96 1.82 8.55
N THR A 166 10.78 3.12 8.76
CA THR A 166 11.59 3.93 9.70
C THR A 166 11.58 3.36 11.11
N MET A 167 10.40 3.00 11.63
CA MET A 167 10.26 2.47 12.98
C MET A 167 10.85 1.08 13.14
N LEU A 168 10.85 0.25 12.10
CA LEU A 168 11.58 -1.02 12.08
C LEU A 168 13.10 -0.80 12.11
N GLY A 169 13.61 0.16 11.35
CA GLY A 169 15.00 0.59 11.40
C GLY A 169 15.40 1.11 12.80
N MET A 170 14.55 1.93 13.41
CA MET A 170 14.75 2.46 14.77
C MET A 170 14.83 1.34 15.80
N ALA A 171 13.96 0.33 15.72
CA ALA A 171 14.01 -0.84 16.61
C ALA A 171 15.32 -1.61 16.43
N GLY A 172 15.78 -1.80 15.19
CA GLY A 172 17.07 -2.42 14.87
C GLY A 172 18.25 -1.62 15.43
N TYR A 173 18.25 -0.30 15.28
CA TYR A 173 19.27 0.58 15.84
C TYR A 173 19.32 0.48 17.37
N GLN A 174 18.19 0.54 18.07
CA GLN A 174 18.13 0.44 19.53
C GLN A 174 18.67 -0.90 20.03
N ALA A 175 18.28 -2.02 19.38
CA ALA A 175 18.81 -3.33 19.71
C ALA A 175 20.32 -3.44 19.46
N SER A 176 20.80 -2.89 18.34
CA SER A 176 22.23 -2.85 18.00
C SER A 176 23.02 -2.02 19.01
N LEU A 177 22.49 -0.87 19.41
CA LEU A 177 23.11 0.01 20.41
C LEU A 177 23.21 -0.67 21.78
N ASP A 178 22.14 -1.32 22.23
CA ASP A 178 22.14 -2.05 23.50
C ASP A 178 23.14 -3.22 23.48
N TYR A 179 23.13 -4.02 22.41
CA TYR A 179 24.09 -5.10 22.23
C TYR A 179 25.54 -4.58 22.25
N ALA A 180 25.81 -3.50 21.51
CA ALA A 180 27.15 -2.92 21.44
C ALA A 180 27.66 -2.37 22.78
N LYS A 181 26.78 -1.86 23.64
CA LYS A 181 27.09 -1.41 25.00
C LYS A 181 27.44 -2.55 25.96
N ASN A 182 26.95 -3.75 25.72
CA ASN A 182 27.05 -4.88 26.65
C ASN A 182 27.99 -5.98 26.17
N ARG A 183 28.33 -6.02 24.87
CA ARG A 183 29.19 -7.08 24.30
C ARG A 183 30.68 -6.73 24.41
N PRO A 184 31.50 -7.43 25.25
CA PRO A 184 32.93 -7.31 25.21
C PRO A 184 33.51 -8.13 24.04
N GLN A 185 34.37 -7.51 23.24
CA GLN A 185 35.10 -8.17 22.16
C GLN A 185 36.26 -7.30 21.66
N GLY A 186 37.40 -7.90 21.45
CA GLY A 186 38.58 -7.20 20.97
C GLY A 186 39.25 -6.35 22.07
N ARG A 187 40.25 -5.59 21.69
CA ARG A 187 41.07 -4.76 22.58
C ARG A 187 41.34 -3.40 21.97
N PRO A 188 41.66 -2.36 22.75
CA PRO A 188 42.00 -1.06 22.20
C PRO A 188 43.20 -1.16 21.25
N MET A 189 43.21 -0.31 20.23
CA MET A 189 44.33 -0.16 19.32
C MET A 189 45.32 0.83 19.93
N GLY A 190 46.51 0.37 20.26
CA GLY A 190 47.65 1.21 20.67
C GLY A 190 48.61 1.51 19.51
N PRO A 191 49.67 2.31 19.73
CA PRO A 191 50.70 2.62 18.72
C PRO A 191 51.39 1.39 18.13
N ALA A 192 51.57 0.34 18.96
CA ALA A 192 52.20 -0.95 18.58
C ALA A 192 51.16 -2.02 18.17
N GLY A 193 49.90 -1.66 17.94
CA GLY A 193 48.83 -2.59 17.67
C GLY A 193 48.01 -3.00 18.91
N LYS A 194 47.37 -4.17 18.86
CA LYS A 194 46.57 -4.70 19.98
C LYS A 194 47.42 -5.46 20.95
N ASP A 195 47.37 -5.11 22.22
CA ASP A 195 48.03 -5.84 23.30
C ASP A 195 47.12 -6.96 23.82
N ALA A 196 47.55 -8.22 23.66
CA ALA A 196 46.82 -9.40 24.10
C ALA A 196 46.66 -9.50 25.61
N ALA A 197 47.53 -8.84 26.40
CA ALA A 197 47.45 -8.81 27.85
C ALA A 197 46.38 -7.87 28.41
N GLN A 198 45.89 -6.91 27.59
CA GLN A 198 44.81 -6.01 27.99
C GLN A 198 43.46 -6.74 28.04
N PRO A 199 42.53 -6.31 28.91
CA PRO A 199 41.19 -6.85 28.93
C PRO A 199 40.43 -6.50 27.63
N GLN A 200 39.41 -7.31 27.33
CA GLN A 200 38.47 -6.97 26.23
C GLN A 200 37.69 -5.70 26.58
N ILE A 201 37.40 -4.88 25.56
CA ILE A 201 36.55 -3.72 25.67
C ILE A 201 35.20 -3.99 25.05
N ARG A 202 34.17 -3.19 25.40
CA ARG A 202 32.86 -3.27 24.76
C ARG A 202 32.95 -2.86 23.30
N ILE A 203 32.21 -3.52 22.43
CA ILE A 203 32.36 -3.29 20.99
C ILE A 203 31.98 -1.84 20.60
N ILE A 204 31.12 -1.16 21.37
CA ILE A 204 30.82 0.25 21.16
C ILE A 204 32.06 1.16 21.24
N GLU A 205 33.13 0.71 21.88
CA GLU A 205 34.35 1.50 22.01
C GLU A 205 35.22 1.46 20.74
N HIS A 206 34.98 0.52 19.83
CA HIS A 206 35.65 0.47 18.53
C HIS A 206 35.14 1.53 17.57
N ALA A 207 36.05 2.20 16.89
CA ALA A 207 35.75 3.32 15.99
C ALA A 207 34.78 2.93 14.87
N ASP A 208 34.93 1.76 14.25
CA ASP A 208 34.08 1.30 13.16
C ASP A 208 32.66 0.94 13.62
N VAL A 209 32.53 0.34 14.81
CA VAL A 209 31.22 0.09 15.42
C VAL A 209 30.50 1.42 15.73
N LYS A 210 31.23 2.44 16.25
CA LYS A 210 30.67 3.78 16.44
C LYS A 210 30.18 4.39 15.12
N ARG A 211 30.96 4.24 14.05
CA ARG A 211 30.59 4.72 12.71
C ARG A 211 29.30 4.07 12.23
N MET A 212 29.18 2.74 12.34
CA MET A 212 27.96 2.01 11.95
C MET A 212 26.74 2.44 12.76
N LEU A 213 26.87 2.54 14.08
CA LEU A 213 25.79 3.00 14.97
C LEU A 213 25.38 4.45 14.67
N LEU A 214 26.35 5.34 14.37
CA LEU A 214 26.06 6.72 14.01
C LEU A 214 25.32 6.81 12.67
N ALA A 215 25.68 5.99 11.69
CA ALA A 215 24.97 5.90 10.42
C ALA A 215 23.51 5.45 10.64
N GLN A 216 23.30 4.35 11.37
CA GLN A 216 21.95 3.88 11.70
C GLN A 216 21.11 4.96 12.39
N LYS A 217 21.70 5.64 13.39
CA LYS A 217 21.04 6.76 14.09
C LYS A 217 20.62 7.88 13.13
N ALA A 218 21.56 8.34 12.30
CA ALA A 218 21.32 9.45 11.39
C ALA A 218 20.21 9.10 10.37
N TYR A 219 20.22 7.90 9.82
CA TYR A 219 19.18 7.46 8.90
C TYR A 219 17.81 7.34 9.58
N CYS A 220 17.72 6.69 10.73
CA CYS A 220 16.44 6.50 11.42
C CYS A 220 15.82 7.85 11.89
N GLU A 221 16.63 8.71 12.51
CA GLU A 221 16.15 10.01 13.00
C GLU A 221 15.84 10.96 11.84
N GLY A 222 16.65 10.97 10.78
CA GLY A 222 16.39 11.75 9.59
C GLY A 222 15.13 11.31 8.84
N ALA A 223 14.93 9.99 8.72
CA ALA A 223 13.72 9.44 8.14
C ALA A 223 12.48 9.82 8.96
N LEU A 224 12.54 9.67 10.30
CA LEU A 224 11.44 10.06 11.17
C LEU A 224 11.10 11.56 11.05
N ALA A 225 12.13 12.43 10.98
CA ALA A 225 11.92 13.85 10.78
C ALA A 225 11.22 14.16 9.44
N LEU A 226 11.61 13.46 8.35
CA LEU A 226 10.97 13.59 7.05
C LEU A 226 9.51 13.13 7.07
N GLU A 227 9.21 11.99 7.70
CA GLU A 227 7.83 11.49 7.82
C GLU A 227 6.93 12.43 8.61
N LEU A 228 7.41 12.96 9.73
CA LEU A 228 6.66 13.94 10.53
C LEU A 228 6.47 15.26 9.78
N TYR A 229 7.46 15.68 8.99
CA TYR A 229 7.33 16.85 8.13
C TYR A 229 6.27 16.63 7.05
N CYS A 230 6.26 15.46 6.38
CA CYS A 230 5.24 15.12 5.41
C CYS A 230 3.83 15.06 6.05
N ALA A 231 3.72 14.49 7.25
CA ALA A 231 2.45 14.46 8.00
C ALA A 231 1.94 15.89 8.30
N ARG A 232 2.83 16.78 8.73
CA ARG A 232 2.47 18.20 8.91
C ARG A 232 1.97 18.85 7.62
N LEU A 233 2.60 18.58 6.49
CA LEU A 233 2.16 19.11 5.19
C LEU A 233 0.77 18.57 4.80
N VAL A 234 0.43 17.32 5.16
CA VAL A 234 -0.93 16.79 4.98
C VAL A 234 -1.94 17.61 5.78
N ASP A 235 -1.65 17.91 7.04
CA ASP A 235 -2.53 18.76 7.85
C ASP A 235 -2.64 20.18 7.26
N GLU A 236 -1.54 20.76 6.80
CA GLU A 236 -1.48 22.10 6.21
C GLU A 236 -2.30 22.26 4.94
N GLN A 237 -2.42 21.18 4.11
CA GLN A 237 -3.33 21.16 2.96
C GLN A 237 -4.80 21.38 3.35
N HIS A 238 -5.20 20.97 4.56
CA HIS A 238 -6.59 21.02 5.01
C HIS A 238 -6.89 22.20 5.94
N THR A 239 -5.86 22.74 6.60
CA THR A 239 -6.01 23.77 7.65
C THR A 239 -5.38 25.11 7.30
N GLY A 240 -4.49 25.16 6.30
CA GLY A 240 -3.83 26.37 5.82
C GLY A 240 -4.75 27.28 5.00
N ASP A 241 -4.33 28.51 4.80
CA ASP A 241 -4.95 29.35 3.78
C ASP A 241 -4.67 28.79 2.36
N ALA A 242 -5.33 29.36 1.33
CA ALA A 242 -5.24 28.83 -0.03
C ALA A 242 -3.80 28.75 -0.58
N ALA A 243 -2.94 29.70 -0.24
CA ALA A 243 -1.55 29.73 -0.71
C ALA A 243 -0.72 28.66 0.01
N ALA A 244 -0.81 28.59 1.35
CA ALA A 244 -0.12 27.58 2.15
C ALA A 244 -0.58 26.15 1.79
N ALA A 245 -1.86 25.94 1.57
CA ALA A 245 -2.41 24.64 1.18
C ALA A 245 -1.89 24.19 -0.20
N ASP A 246 -1.76 25.10 -1.18
CA ASP A 246 -1.24 24.78 -2.52
C ASP A 246 0.27 24.50 -2.48
N ASP A 247 1.05 25.27 -1.74
CA ASP A 247 2.48 25.03 -1.53
C ASP A 247 2.71 23.69 -0.84
N ALA A 248 1.94 23.36 0.20
CA ALA A 248 2.02 22.07 0.90
C ALA A 248 1.69 20.90 -0.04
N ARG A 249 0.66 21.04 -0.89
CA ARG A 249 0.31 20.04 -1.90
C ARG A 249 1.44 19.80 -2.89
N LEU A 250 2.01 20.86 -3.46
CA LEU A 250 3.12 20.74 -4.43
C LEU A 250 4.36 20.09 -3.80
N LEU A 251 4.69 20.47 -2.57
CA LEU A 251 5.83 19.90 -1.87
C LEU A 251 5.62 18.42 -1.55
N LEU A 252 4.42 18.01 -1.16
CA LEU A 252 4.07 16.61 -0.92
C LEU A 252 4.15 15.75 -2.19
N GLU A 253 3.82 16.28 -3.37
CA GLU A 253 3.97 15.55 -4.63
C GLU A 253 5.42 15.11 -4.86
N VAL A 254 6.39 15.94 -4.45
CA VAL A 254 7.83 15.63 -4.54
C VAL A 254 8.30 14.74 -3.39
N LEU A 255 7.89 15.03 -2.15
CA LEU A 255 8.42 14.37 -0.96
C LEU A 255 7.82 12.97 -0.73
N THR A 256 6.55 12.74 -1.07
CA THR A 256 5.87 11.45 -0.80
C THR A 256 6.59 10.24 -1.42
N PRO A 257 7.07 10.27 -2.69
CA PRO A 257 7.89 9.17 -3.22
C PRO A 257 9.18 8.94 -2.44
N ILE A 258 9.82 10.01 -1.97
CA ILE A 258 11.07 9.94 -1.21
C ILE A 258 10.78 9.35 0.17
N ALA A 259 9.79 9.89 0.89
CA ALA A 259 9.36 9.42 2.20
C ALA A 259 9.04 7.91 2.19
N LYS A 260 8.33 7.41 1.16
CA LYS A 260 8.04 5.99 1.03
C LYS A 260 9.28 5.14 0.71
N SER A 261 10.12 5.59 -0.24
CA SER A 261 11.15 4.73 -0.84
C SER A 261 12.43 4.70 -0.03
N TRP A 262 12.94 5.85 0.37
CA TRP A 262 14.21 5.97 1.05
C TRP A 262 14.28 5.16 2.38
N PRO A 263 13.34 5.26 3.32
CA PRO A 263 13.38 4.44 4.52
C PRO A 263 13.25 2.93 4.25
N SER A 264 12.57 2.56 3.16
CA SER A 264 12.42 1.15 2.78
C SER A 264 13.68 0.55 2.17
N GLU A 265 14.51 1.34 1.48
CA GLU A 265 15.80 0.89 0.93
C GLU A 265 16.88 0.79 2.00
N ASP A 266 16.95 1.74 2.92
CA ASP A 266 17.93 1.74 4.02
C ASP A 266 17.82 0.50 4.90
N ARG A 267 16.66 -0.10 5.00
CA ARG A 267 16.41 -1.34 5.76
C ARG A 267 17.14 -2.58 5.22
N LYS A 268 17.72 -2.52 4.02
CA LYS A 268 18.50 -3.61 3.40
C LYS A 268 20.00 -3.57 3.75
N SER A 269 20.49 -2.48 4.28
CA SER A 269 21.87 -2.26 4.75
C SER A 269 22.00 -2.46 6.25
#